data_f60753e3f1adc0e375559f89b6da5998
#
_entry.id   f60753e3f1adc0e375559f89b6da5998
#
_cell.length_a   1.000
_cell.length_b   1.000
_cell.length_c   1.000
_cell.angle_alpha   90.00
_cell.angle_beta   90.00
_cell.angle_gamma   90.00
#
_symmetry.space_group_name_H-M   'P 1'
#
loop_
_entity.id
_entity.type
_entity.pdbx_description
1 polymer ?
#
loop_
_entity_poly.entity_id
_entity_poly.type
_entity_poly.pdbx_seq_one_letter_code
_entity_poly.pdbx_strand_id
1 'polypeptide(L)'
;MTNQLPIESISVTRIAAKGGFDEHLPQETSFLFLEQFFDKSKNKIKEVILSEEGDEEQIITYSYDNDGNLISEKHHFLFDEIEENTAFKYENNLLVEKKKEFSYGSIETTVFSYNIHKLPTSIKVLDEDGIEEESEIFEYEGKNLIHFLKQNALVGKDTEIWFRYDEKNRVIEEKRWSHNDLKTLTTYYDYTNDEDEPNIKIKNDKGAVVEAHKKELNEKKQLVKHEIQTVNNGLKTFITSYEYNELGKITFLETINQSGILERSVIANYDERGLLTSEIKSEYEVAIGNINTFTLKYEYTFYQ
;
A
#
# COMPACT_ATOMS: atom_id res chain seq x y z
N MET A 1 -13.69 22.49 16.09
CA MET A 1 -12.90 21.24 16.15
C MET A 1 -13.54 20.40 17.23
N THR A 2 -14.27 19.36 16.86
CA THR A 2 -14.81 18.39 17.82
C THR A 2 -13.64 17.65 18.45
N ASN A 3 -13.47 17.78 19.79
CA ASN A 3 -12.50 16.96 20.55
C ASN A 3 -12.97 15.50 20.46
N GLN A 4 -12.53 14.78 19.41
CA GLN A 4 -12.73 13.34 19.35
C GLN A 4 -11.82 12.69 20.39
N LEU A 5 -12.40 11.86 21.27
CA LEU A 5 -11.62 11.04 22.18
C LEU A 5 -10.69 10.14 21.37
N PRO A 6 -9.46 9.87 21.85
CA PRO A 6 -8.55 8.96 21.16
C PRO A 6 -9.16 7.56 21.10
N ILE A 7 -8.95 6.88 19.97
CA ILE A 7 -9.38 5.50 19.78
C ILE A 7 -8.52 4.60 20.68
N GLU A 8 -9.16 3.69 21.43
CA GLU A 8 -8.51 2.69 22.25
C GLU A 8 -8.35 1.36 21.47
N SER A 9 -9.42 0.92 20.78
CA SER A 9 -9.34 -0.24 19.92
C SER A 9 -10.23 -0.13 18.68
N ILE A 10 -9.90 -0.94 17.68
CA ILE A 10 -10.70 -1.18 16.47
C ILE A 10 -10.87 -2.68 16.34
N SER A 11 -12.11 -3.18 16.25
CA SER A 11 -12.43 -4.56 15.93
C SER A 11 -13.04 -4.63 14.54
N VAL A 12 -12.55 -5.54 13.69
CA VAL A 12 -13.00 -5.72 12.32
C VAL A 12 -13.63 -7.11 12.17
N THR A 13 -14.92 -7.13 11.88
CA THR A 13 -15.66 -8.36 11.58
C THR A 13 -15.78 -8.53 10.08
N ARG A 14 -15.43 -9.71 9.56
CA ARG A 14 -15.65 -10.11 8.18
C ARG A 14 -16.93 -10.90 8.07
N ILE A 15 -17.78 -10.54 7.10
CA ILE A 15 -19.01 -11.24 6.74
C ILE A 15 -18.88 -11.66 5.28
N ALA A 16 -18.91 -12.96 5.01
CA ALA A 16 -18.82 -13.52 3.67
C ALA A 16 -20.00 -14.45 3.41
N ALA A 17 -20.52 -14.45 2.18
CA ALA A 17 -21.48 -15.46 1.75
C ALA A 17 -20.73 -16.77 1.48
N LYS A 18 -21.08 -17.87 2.16
CA LYS A 18 -20.62 -19.21 1.78
C LYS A 18 -21.30 -19.60 0.48
N GLY A 19 -20.56 -19.64 -0.63
CA GLY A 19 -21.00 -20.26 -1.86
C GLY A 19 -21.12 -21.76 -1.67
N GLY A 20 -22.34 -22.26 -1.44
CA GLY A 20 -22.64 -23.70 -1.45
C GLY A 20 -23.20 -24.08 -2.82
N PHE A 21 -22.80 -25.22 -3.35
CA PHE A 21 -23.41 -25.87 -4.53
C PHE A 21 -24.83 -26.41 -4.27
N ASP A 22 -25.36 -26.24 -3.04
CA ASP A 22 -26.70 -26.67 -2.66
C ASP A 22 -27.68 -25.49 -2.64
N GLU A 23 -28.82 -25.66 -3.26
CA GLU A 23 -29.89 -24.68 -3.51
C GLU A 23 -30.61 -24.11 -2.26
N HIS A 24 -30.06 -24.26 -1.09
CA HIS A 24 -30.58 -23.68 0.15
C HIS A 24 -29.70 -22.52 0.58
N LEU A 25 -30.22 -21.30 0.36
CA LEU A 25 -29.79 -19.97 0.83
C LEU A 25 -28.31 -19.88 1.32
N PRO A 26 -27.50 -19.00 0.75
CA PRO A 26 -26.13 -18.81 1.21
C PRO A 26 -26.13 -18.50 2.70
N GLN A 27 -25.54 -19.36 3.53
CA GLN A 27 -25.30 -19.05 4.93
C GLN A 27 -24.21 -17.98 4.99
N GLU A 28 -24.56 -16.81 5.48
CA GLU A 28 -23.56 -15.81 5.81
C GLU A 28 -22.72 -16.32 6.98
N THR A 29 -21.41 -16.35 6.80
CA THR A 29 -20.48 -16.56 7.91
C THR A 29 -19.96 -15.21 8.38
N SER A 30 -19.98 -14.98 9.67
CA SER A 30 -19.48 -13.76 10.30
C SER A 30 -18.48 -14.14 11.36
N PHE A 31 -17.26 -13.61 11.28
CA PHE A 31 -16.22 -13.84 12.27
C PHE A 31 -15.39 -12.58 12.51
N LEU A 32 -14.92 -12.43 13.74
CA LEU A 32 -13.95 -11.40 14.09
C LEU A 32 -12.63 -11.75 13.40
N PHE A 33 -12.13 -10.83 12.61
CA PHE A 33 -10.98 -11.06 11.73
C PHE A 33 -9.72 -10.37 12.25
N LEU A 34 -9.87 -9.20 12.86
CA LEU A 34 -8.75 -8.35 13.26
C LEU A 34 -9.14 -7.49 14.46
N GLU A 35 -8.23 -7.39 15.44
CA GLU A 35 -8.30 -6.39 16.50
C GLU A 35 -7.03 -5.55 16.53
N GLN A 36 -7.17 -4.25 16.68
CA GLN A 36 -6.06 -3.31 16.79
C GLN A 36 -6.22 -2.48 18.06
N PHE A 37 -5.14 -2.30 18.80
CA PHE A 37 -5.11 -1.56 20.05
C PHE A 37 -4.14 -0.39 19.95
N PHE A 38 -4.51 0.74 20.53
CA PHE A 38 -3.76 1.98 20.47
C PHE A 38 -3.50 2.53 21.86
N ASP A 39 -2.42 3.26 22.05
CA ASP A 39 -2.19 4.05 23.23
C ASP A 39 -2.90 5.42 23.17
N LYS A 40 -2.84 6.20 24.26
CA LYS A 40 -3.44 7.54 24.32
C LYS A 40 -2.79 8.54 23.37
N SER A 41 -1.58 8.26 22.91
CA SER A 41 -0.86 9.05 21.89
C SER A 41 -1.23 8.67 20.47
N LYS A 42 -2.15 7.70 20.28
CA LYS A 42 -2.64 7.12 19.01
C LYS A 42 -1.61 6.21 18.33
N ASN A 43 -0.60 5.75 19.01
CA ASN A 43 0.32 4.73 18.51
C ASN A 43 -0.35 3.37 18.58
N LYS A 44 -0.28 2.56 17.51
CA LYS A 44 -0.74 1.17 17.53
C LYS A 44 0.22 0.33 18.38
N ILE A 45 -0.25 -0.26 19.47
CA ILE A 45 0.57 -1.03 20.41
C ILE A 45 0.42 -2.54 20.26
N LYS A 46 -0.71 -3.01 19.72
CA LYS A 46 -0.97 -4.43 19.50
C LYS A 46 -1.93 -4.61 18.31
N GLU A 47 -1.74 -5.72 17.61
CA GLU A 47 -2.67 -6.21 16.60
C GLU A 47 -2.84 -7.72 16.79
N VAL A 48 -4.07 -8.22 16.65
CA VAL A 48 -4.40 -9.64 16.73
C VAL A 48 -5.15 -10.02 15.46
N ILE A 49 -4.63 -11.02 14.76
CA ILE A 49 -5.28 -11.61 13.58
C ILE A 49 -5.88 -12.93 14.01
N LEU A 50 -7.17 -13.13 13.66
CA LEU A 50 -7.93 -14.30 14.06
C LEU A 50 -8.35 -15.13 12.83
N SER A 51 -8.46 -16.45 13.03
CA SER A 51 -9.03 -17.39 12.06
C SER A 51 -10.55 -17.24 11.92
N GLU A 52 -11.13 -17.95 10.97
CA GLU A 52 -12.60 -18.04 10.82
C GLU A 52 -13.27 -18.71 12.04
N GLU A 53 -12.56 -19.57 12.77
CA GLU A 53 -13.00 -20.25 13.98
C GLU A 53 -12.91 -19.37 15.23
N GLY A 54 -12.23 -18.23 15.13
CA GLY A 54 -12.01 -17.28 16.22
C GLY A 54 -10.73 -17.54 17.03
N ASP A 55 -9.86 -18.43 16.56
CA ASP A 55 -8.56 -18.66 17.18
C ASP A 55 -7.57 -17.56 16.78
N GLU A 56 -6.76 -17.10 17.71
CA GLU A 56 -5.68 -16.17 17.41
C GLU A 56 -4.62 -16.86 16.53
N GLU A 57 -4.36 -16.34 15.33
CA GLU A 57 -3.33 -16.86 14.42
C GLU A 57 -2.01 -16.11 14.56
N GLN A 58 -2.10 -14.79 14.74
CA GLN A 58 -0.91 -13.94 14.85
C GLN A 58 -1.16 -12.80 15.82
N ILE A 59 -0.17 -12.52 16.66
CA ILE A 59 -0.11 -11.32 17.50
C ILE A 59 1.10 -10.49 17.08
N ILE A 60 0.87 -9.20 16.85
CA ILE A 60 1.92 -8.23 16.57
C ILE A 60 1.92 -7.21 17.69
N THR A 61 3.08 -6.93 18.28
CA THR A 61 3.23 -5.90 19.32
C THR A 61 4.25 -4.85 18.88
N TYR A 62 3.98 -3.61 19.27
CA TYR A 62 4.76 -2.43 18.88
C TYR A 62 5.21 -1.68 20.12
N SER A 63 6.44 -1.19 20.11
CA SER A 63 6.99 -0.37 21.18
C SER A 63 7.59 0.91 20.62
N TYR A 64 7.43 2.01 21.33
CA TYR A 64 7.84 3.33 20.90
C TYR A 64 8.76 3.99 21.93
N ASP A 65 9.63 4.87 21.48
CA ASP A 65 10.40 5.73 22.35
C ASP A 65 9.57 6.94 22.84
N ASN A 66 10.18 7.81 23.65
CA ASN A 66 9.50 9.00 24.18
C ASN A 66 9.18 10.05 23.09
N ASP A 67 9.83 9.99 21.95
CA ASP A 67 9.62 10.89 20.80
C ASP A 67 8.54 10.34 19.85
N GLY A 68 8.01 9.13 20.11
CA GLY A 68 7.00 8.45 19.33
C GLY A 68 7.57 7.65 18.15
N ASN A 69 8.87 7.43 18.08
CA ASN A 69 9.47 6.58 17.06
C ASN A 69 9.27 5.10 17.42
N LEU A 70 8.89 4.29 16.45
CA LEU A 70 8.78 2.83 16.60
C LEU A 70 10.17 2.22 16.82
N ILE A 71 10.41 1.64 18.00
CA ILE A 71 11.71 1.05 18.34
C ILE A 71 11.71 -0.48 18.29
N SER A 72 10.52 -1.13 18.35
CA SER A 72 10.42 -2.58 18.27
C SER A 72 9.06 -2.99 17.70
N GLU A 73 9.09 -4.03 16.87
CA GLU A 73 7.94 -4.76 16.33
C GLU A 73 8.21 -6.25 16.52
N LYS A 74 7.26 -6.97 17.16
CA LYS A 74 7.35 -8.41 17.37
C LYS A 74 6.16 -9.09 16.78
N HIS A 75 6.41 -10.10 15.97
CA HIS A 75 5.42 -10.99 15.37
C HIS A 75 5.46 -12.33 16.09
N HIS A 76 4.34 -12.78 16.61
CA HIS A 76 4.16 -14.10 17.16
C HIS A 76 3.12 -14.85 16.35
N PHE A 77 3.54 -15.86 15.59
CA PHE A 77 2.72 -16.77 14.81
C PHE A 77 2.37 -17.97 15.68
N LEU A 78 1.13 -18.00 16.16
CA LEU A 78 0.72 -18.92 17.22
C LEU A 78 0.64 -20.38 16.76
N PHE A 79 0.24 -20.61 15.50
CA PHE A 79 0.15 -21.95 14.95
C PHE A 79 1.51 -22.65 14.87
N ASP A 80 2.53 -21.93 14.45
CA ASP A 80 3.90 -22.46 14.26
C ASP A 80 4.79 -22.27 15.50
N GLU A 81 4.29 -21.58 16.54
CA GLU A 81 5.06 -21.15 17.73
C GLU A 81 6.33 -20.36 17.35
N ILE A 82 6.22 -19.54 16.30
CA ILE A 82 7.31 -18.78 15.71
C ILE A 82 7.27 -17.34 16.20
N GLU A 83 8.43 -16.78 16.59
CA GLU A 83 8.59 -15.35 16.87
C GLU A 83 9.60 -14.73 15.93
N GLU A 84 9.26 -13.55 15.39
CA GLU A 84 10.17 -12.69 14.67
C GLU A 84 10.22 -11.32 15.34
N ASN A 85 11.40 -10.76 15.47
CA ASN A 85 11.61 -9.48 16.11
C ASN A 85 12.26 -8.50 15.15
N THR A 86 11.76 -7.27 15.11
CA THR A 86 12.39 -6.17 14.39
C THR A 86 12.70 -5.05 15.37
N ALA A 87 13.96 -4.62 15.43
CA ALA A 87 14.41 -3.48 16.20
C ALA A 87 14.75 -2.31 15.25
N PHE A 88 14.45 -1.09 15.69
CA PHE A 88 14.69 0.13 14.91
C PHE A 88 15.57 1.09 15.72
N LYS A 89 16.59 1.64 15.09
CA LYS A 89 17.50 2.61 15.70
C LYS A 89 17.42 3.94 14.96
N TYR A 90 17.32 5.01 15.74
CA TYR A 90 17.22 6.37 15.22
C TYR A 90 18.38 7.22 15.67
N GLU A 91 18.83 8.12 14.80
CA GLU A 91 19.78 9.19 15.12
C GLU A 91 19.21 10.51 14.59
N ASN A 92 19.06 11.52 15.45
CA ASN A 92 18.43 12.81 15.11
C ASN A 92 17.03 12.66 14.48
N ASN A 93 16.22 11.75 14.97
CA ASN A 93 14.89 11.36 14.46
C ASN A 93 14.92 10.84 13.01
N LEU A 94 16.03 10.31 12.55
CA LEU A 94 16.14 9.58 11.30
C LEU A 94 16.42 8.10 11.61
N LEU A 95 15.70 7.20 10.95
CA LEU A 95 15.94 5.77 11.04
C LEU A 95 17.31 5.46 10.40
N VAL A 96 18.26 4.99 11.19
CA VAL A 96 19.60 4.66 10.69
C VAL A 96 19.86 3.17 10.55
N GLU A 97 19.10 2.36 11.32
CA GLU A 97 19.24 0.91 11.30
C GLU A 97 17.88 0.25 11.58
N LYS A 98 17.57 -0.81 10.85
CA LYS A 98 16.50 -1.77 11.13
C LYS A 98 17.13 -3.15 11.20
N LYS A 99 16.94 -3.87 12.30
CA LYS A 99 17.47 -5.21 12.49
C LYS A 99 16.32 -6.18 12.69
N LYS A 100 16.17 -7.13 11.74
CA LYS A 100 15.17 -8.19 11.81
C LYS A 100 15.84 -9.49 12.20
N GLU A 101 15.33 -10.14 13.24
CA GLU A 101 15.70 -11.45 13.70
C GLU A 101 14.59 -12.43 13.37
N PHE A 102 14.89 -13.42 12.55
CA PHE A 102 13.95 -14.44 12.11
C PHE A 102 13.92 -15.61 13.12
N SER A 103 12.81 -16.33 13.14
CA SER A 103 12.58 -17.46 14.04
C SER A 103 13.65 -18.56 13.98
N TYR A 104 14.26 -18.76 12.81
CA TYR A 104 15.34 -19.73 12.61
C TYR A 104 16.73 -19.20 12.97
N GLY A 105 16.79 -18.00 13.56
CA GLY A 105 17.99 -17.40 14.14
C GLY A 105 18.84 -16.57 13.19
N SER A 106 18.50 -16.47 11.88
CA SER A 106 19.22 -15.55 11.01
C SER A 106 18.82 -14.08 11.29
N ILE A 107 19.73 -13.18 10.93
CA ILE A 107 19.57 -11.75 11.16
C ILE A 107 19.76 -11.01 9.83
N GLU A 108 18.82 -10.12 9.54
CA GLU A 108 18.93 -9.16 8.45
C GLU A 108 19.08 -7.77 9.04
N THR A 109 20.07 -7.01 8.57
CA THR A 109 20.30 -5.63 9.00
C THR A 109 20.16 -4.68 7.82
N THR A 110 19.20 -3.75 7.90
CA THR A 110 19.05 -2.66 6.93
C THR A 110 19.69 -1.39 7.49
N VAL A 111 20.59 -0.77 6.74
CA VAL A 111 21.31 0.45 7.11
C VAL A 111 20.90 1.60 6.19
N PHE A 112 20.58 2.75 6.76
CA PHE A 112 20.11 3.93 6.06
C PHE A 112 21.14 5.05 6.15
N SER A 113 21.39 5.73 5.03
CA SER A 113 22.26 6.91 4.96
C SER A 113 21.49 8.10 4.39
N TYR A 114 21.82 9.30 4.86
CA TYR A 114 21.12 10.53 4.51
C TYR A 114 22.08 11.64 4.13
N ASN A 115 21.62 12.55 3.29
CA ASN A 115 22.34 13.79 3.01
C ASN A 115 22.00 14.89 4.06
N ILE A 116 22.63 16.07 3.90
CA ILE A 116 22.42 17.23 4.79
C ILE A 116 20.97 17.75 4.80
N HIS A 117 20.17 17.40 3.79
CA HIS A 117 18.76 17.75 3.68
C HIS A 117 17.84 16.67 4.26
N LYS A 118 18.40 15.67 4.94
CA LYS A 118 17.68 14.50 5.50
C LYS A 118 16.99 13.65 4.44
N LEU A 119 17.44 13.70 3.18
CA LEU A 119 16.96 12.82 2.11
C LEU A 119 17.83 11.54 2.10
N PRO A 120 17.25 10.34 1.93
CA PRO A 120 18.00 9.09 1.88
C PRO A 120 18.97 9.11 0.70
N THR A 121 20.22 8.72 0.91
CA THR A 121 21.23 8.60 -0.15
C THR A 121 21.56 7.14 -0.44
N SER A 122 21.41 6.28 0.57
CA SER A 122 21.56 4.83 0.38
C SER A 122 20.78 4.05 1.43
N ILE A 123 20.28 2.89 1.01
CA ILE A 123 19.71 1.86 1.88
C ILE A 123 20.44 0.57 1.52
N LYS A 124 20.97 -0.14 2.53
CA LYS A 124 21.70 -1.40 2.35
C LYS A 124 21.10 -2.47 3.21
N VAL A 125 20.86 -3.64 2.62
CA VAL A 125 20.44 -4.84 3.33
C VAL A 125 21.65 -5.75 3.45
N LEU A 126 21.98 -6.12 4.67
CA LEU A 126 23.12 -6.97 5.02
C LEU A 126 22.58 -8.26 5.65
N ASP A 127 23.22 -9.38 5.34
CA ASP A 127 22.98 -10.65 6.01
C ASP A 127 23.61 -10.68 7.43
N GLU A 128 23.55 -11.83 8.08
CA GLU A 128 24.09 -12.04 9.44
C GLU A 128 25.61 -11.90 9.53
N ASP A 129 26.33 -12.11 8.44
CA ASP A 129 27.79 -11.95 8.32
C ASP A 129 28.18 -10.50 7.94
N GLY A 130 27.21 -9.62 7.70
CA GLY A 130 27.39 -8.24 7.28
C GLY A 130 27.69 -8.10 5.79
N ILE A 131 27.41 -9.13 4.98
CA ILE A 131 27.57 -9.10 3.53
C ILE A 131 26.35 -8.41 2.91
N GLU A 132 26.59 -7.47 1.98
CA GLU A 132 25.53 -6.74 1.29
C GLU A 132 24.79 -7.66 0.33
N GLU A 133 23.50 -7.87 0.57
CA GLU A 133 22.58 -8.63 -0.30
C GLU A 133 21.82 -7.73 -1.27
N GLU A 134 21.38 -6.57 -0.78
CA GLU A 134 20.69 -5.56 -1.59
C GLU A 134 21.19 -4.17 -1.24
N SER A 135 21.16 -3.27 -2.24
CA SER A 135 21.35 -1.84 -2.01
C SER A 135 20.49 -0.99 -2.92
N GLU A 136 20.09 0.16 -2.38
CA GLU A 136 19.39 1.22 -3.09
C GLU A 136 20.23 2.50 -2.97
N ILE A 137 20.43 3.19 -4.09
CA ILE A 137 21.20 4.42 -4.19
C ILE A 137 20.31 5.51 -4.77
N PHE A 138 20.35 6.69 -4.16
CA PHE A 138 19.52 7.83 -4.53
C PHE A 138 20.39 9.04 -4.80
N GLU A 139 20.24 9.64 -5.99
CA GLU A 139 20.95 10.86 -6.39
C GLU A 139 19.93 12.00 -6.58
N TYR A 140 20.31 13.19 -6.10
CA TYR A 140 19.42 14.36 -6.10
C TYR A 140 20.05 15.55 -6.77
N GLU A 141 19.21 16.34 -7.44
CA GLU A 141 19.48 17.72 -7.80
C GLU A 141 18.64 18.64 -6.90
N GLY A 142 19.28 19.29 -5.93
CA GLY A 142 18.58 19.98 -4.84
C GLY A 142 17.77 19.00 -3.98
N LYS A 143 16.44 19.03 -4.09
CA LYS A 143 15.53 18.09 -3.42
C LYS A 143 14.88 17.09 -4.38
N ASN A 144 15.10 17.23 -5.67
CA ASN A 144 14.52 16.39 -6.69
C ASN A 144 15.38 15.13 -6.87
N LEU A 145 14.77 13.95 -6.71
CA LEU A 145 15.40 12.67 -7.01
C LEU A 145 15.59 12.57 -8.53
N ILE A 146 16.83 12.56 -9.00
CA ILE A 146 17.14 12.49 -10.44
C ILE A 146 17.52 11.09 -10.90
N HIS A 147 18.03 10.27 -9.97
CA HIS A 147 18.44 8.89 -10.28
C HIS A 147 18.22 7.98 -9.07
N PHE A 148 17.72 6.79 -9.33
CA PHE A 148 17.57 5.69 -8.38
C PHE A 148 18.17 4.42 -8.99
N LEU A 149 18.96 3.72 -8.19
CA LEU A 149 19.54 2.43 -8.56
C LEU A 149 19.32 1.42 -7.44
N LYS A 150 18.65 0.30 -7.76
CA LYS A 150 18.58 -0.88 -6.90
C LYS A 150 19.49 -1.97 -7.45
N GLN A 151 20.29 -2.54 -6.57
CA GLN A 151 21.18 -3.66 -6.85
C GLN A 151 20.88 -4.83 -5.93
N ASN A 152 21.08 -6.03 -6.42
CA ASN A 152 20.94 -7.27 -5.68
C ASN A 152 22.19 -8.13 -5.92
N ALA A 153 22.70 -8.80 -4.88
CA ALA A 153 23.95 -9.58 -4.95
C ALA A 153 23.90 -10.70 -5.99
N LEU A 154 22.72 -11.26 -6.28
CA LEU A 154 22.55 -12.37 -7.22
C LEU A 154 22.52 -11.93 -8.68
N VAL A 155 21.88 -10.80 -8.98
CA VAL A 155 21.61 -10.36 -10.36
C VAL A 155 22.37 -9.08 -10.75
N GLY A 156 23.05 -8.44 -9.78
CA GLY A 156 23.67 -7.14 -9.96
C GLY A 156 22.61 -6.04 -10.02
N LYS A 157 22.55 -5.27 -11.12
CA LYS A 157 21.54 -4.24 -11.31
C LYS A 157 20.15 -4.88 -11.43
N ASP A 158 19.25 -4.56 -10.49
CA ASP A 158 17.85 -5.02 -10.48
C ASP A 158 16.91 -3.99 -11.12
N THR A 159 16.98 -2.75 -10.65
CA THR A 159 16.14 -1.65 -11.16
C THR A 159 16.96 -0.37 -11.24
N GLU A 160 16.75 0.40 -12.30
CA GLU A 160 17.37 1.69 -12.47
C GLU A 160 16.36 2.69 -13.05
N ILE A 161 16.22 3.87 -12.41
CA ILE A 161 15.22 4.87 -12.77
C ILE A 161 15.87 6.25 -12.85
N TRP A 162 15.54 6.98 -13.92
CA TRP A 162 15.91 8.38 -14.10
C TRP A 162 14.65 9.24 -14.16
N PHE A 163 14.71 10.41 -13.53
CA PHE A 163 13.61 11.35 -13.46
C PHE A 163 13.99 12.67 -14.13
N ARG A 164 13.02 13.30 -14.78
CA ARG A 164 13.11 14.67 -15.27
C ARG A 164 11.94 15.48 -14.74
N TYR A 165 12.18 16.75 -14.50
CA TYR A 165 11.25 17.66 -13.88
C TYR A 165 10.99 18.88 -14.75
N ASP A 166 9.83 19.49 -14.59
CA ASP A 166 9.51 20.80 -15.13
C ASP A 166 10.01 21.94 -14.20
N GLU A 167 9.80 23.18 -14.62
CA GLU A 167 10.20 24.37 -13.86
C GLU A 167 9.44 24.50 -12.50
N LYS A 168 8.35 23.75 -12.30
CA LYS A 168 7.58 23.68 -11.06
C LYS A 168 7.99 22.52 -10.18
N ASN A 169 9.06 21.81 -10.49
CA ASN A 169 9.54 20.60 -9.81
C ASN A 169 8.54 19.43 -9.84
N ARG A 170 7.71 19.33 -10.86
CA ARG A 170 6.83 18.18 -11.10
C ARG A 170 7.54 17.21 -12.03
N VAL A 171 7.47 15.90 -11.78
CA VAL A 171 8.01 14.85 -12.65
C VAL A 171 7.30 14.90 -14.00
N ILE A 172 8.03 15.08 -15.09
CA ILE A 172 7.50 15.04 -16.47
C ILE A 172 7.91 13.79 -17.24
N GLU A 173 8.97 13.11 -16.78
CA GLU A 173 9.45 11.87 -17.40
C GLU A 173 10.10 10.99 -16.34
N GLU A 174 9.77 9.71 -16.37
CA GLU A 174 10.42 8.63 -15.63
C GLU A 174 10.88 7.58 -16.64
N LYS A 175 12.18 7.29 -16.66
CA LYS A 175 12.73 6.22 -17.49
C LYS A 175 13.20 5.10 -16.57
N ARG A 176 12.56 3.94 -16.66
CA ARG A 176 12.79 2.78 -15.80
C ARG A 176 13.30 1.59 -16.60
N TRP A 177 14.42 1.03 -16.17
CA TRP A 177 14.90 -0.27 -16.58
C TRP A 177 14.66 -1.27 -15.44
N SER A 178 14.25 -2.51 -15.75
CA SER A 178 14.06 -3.60 -14.80
C SER A 178 14.73 -4.86 -15.30
N HIS A 179 15.41 -5.57 -14.39
CA HIS A 179 16.03 -6.87 -14.67
C HIS A 179 14.99 -7.93 -15.02
N ASN A 180 13.86 -7.96 -14.32
CA ASN A 180 12.82 -8.97 -14.51
C ASN A 180 12.23 -8.94 -15.92
N ASP A 181 12.06 -7.73 -16.48
CA ASP A 181 11.47 -7.56 -17.82
C ASP A 181 12.53 -7.46 -18.92
N LEU A 182 13.80 -7.21 -18.57
CA LEU A 182 14.89 -6.87 -19.48
C LEU A 182 14.51 -5.76 -20.45
N LYS A 183 13.67 -4.81 -20.00
CA LYS A 183 13.08 -3.76 -20.81
C LYS A 183 13.25 -2.41 -20.16
N THR A 184 13.30 -1.40 -21.01
CA THR A 184 13.16 0.00 -20.57
C THR A 184 11.75 0.48 -20.91
N LEU A 185 11.09 1.03 -19.90
CA LEU A 185 9.83 1.76 -20.06
C LEU A 185 10.08 3.23 -19.77
N THR A 186 9.41 4.11 -20.53
CA THR A 186 9.45 5.55 -20.28
C THR A 186 8.03 6.04 -20.02
N THR A 187 7.80 6.57 -18.85
CA THR A 187 6.54 7.18 -18.43
C THR A 187 6.62 8.69 -18.65
N TYR A 188 5.65 9.23 -19.36
CA TYR A 188 5.48 10.67 -19.58
C TYR A 188 4.28 11.17 -18.81
N TYR A 189 4.47 12.25 -18.07
CA TYR A 189 3.45 12.92 -17.26
C TYR A 189 3.07 14.23 -17.95
N ASP A 190 1.84 14.34 -18.39
CA ASP A 190 1.31 15.51 -19.11
C ASP A 190 0.36 16.28 -18.18
N TYR A 191 0.80 17.41 -17.69
CA TYR A 191 0.04 18.33 -16.85
C TYR A 191 -0.73 19.36 -17.69
N THR A 192 -1.66 18.87 -18.51
CA THR A 192 -2.50 19.72 -19.34
C THR A 192 -3.26 20.74 -18.48
N ASN A 193 -3.31 22.00 -18.90
CA ASN A 193 -3.99 23.09 -18.18
C ASN A 193 -3.47 23.35 -16.75
N ASP A 194 -2.23 22.95 -16.44
CA ASP A 194 -1.60 23.19 -15.14
C ASP A 194 -2.30 22.49 -13.95
N GLU A 195 -2.97 21.39 -14.25
CA GLU A 195 -3.59 20.51 -13.25
C GLU A 195 -2.54 19.78 -12.39
N ASP A 196 -2.90 19.49 -11.13
CA ASP A 196 -2.00 18.77 -10.21
C ASP A 196 -1.90 17.27 -10.56
N GLU A 197 -2.92 16.73 -11.26
CA GLU A 197 -3.02 15.33 -11.67
C GLU A 197 -2.73 15.17 -13.16
N PRO A 198 -1.61 14.53 -13.54
CA PRO A 198 -1.22 14.40 -14.95
C PRO A 198 -1.98 13.26 -15.66
N ASN A 199 -2.18 13.42 -16.96
CA ASN A 199 -2.35 12.26 -17.84
C ASN A 199 -1.03 11.54 -18.03
N ILE A 200 -1.06 10.20 -18.13
CA ILE A 200 0.16 9.39 -18.17
C ILE A 200 0.19 8.58 -19.48
N LYS A 201 1.38 8.51 -20.11
CA LYS A 201 1.65 7.62 -21.23
C LYS A 201 2.95 6.87 -20.97
N ILE A 202 2.88 5.55 -21.03
CA ILE A 202 4.03 4.67 -20.89
C ILE A 202 4.40 4.12 -22.26
N LYS A 203 5.68 4.29 -22.64
CA LYS A 203 6.22 3.79 -23.89
C LYS A 203 7.30 2.76 -23.62
N ASN A 204 7.39 1.78 -24.51
CA ASN A 204 8.51 0.84 -24.52
C ASN A 204 9.76 1.46 -25.20
N ASP A 205 10.85 0.69 -25.25
CA ASP A 205 12.15 1.05 -25.86
C ASP A 205 12.05 1.40 -27.35
N LYS A 206 11.00 0.93 -28.06
CA LYS A 206 10.72 1.23 -29.47
C LYS A 206 9.84 2.47 -29.65
N GLY A 207 9.47 3.14 -28.55
CA GLY A 207 8.62 4.32 -28.54
C GLY A 207 7.13 4.03 -28.72
N ALA A 208 6.71 2.75 -28.78
CA ALA A 208 5.30 2.37 -28.83
C ALA A 208 4.64 2.55 -27.46
N VAL A 209 3.43 3.13 -27.44
CA VAL A 209 2.63 3.25 -26.22
C VAL A 209 2.16 1.86 -25.81
N VAL A 210 2.47 1.46 -24.60
CA VAL A 210 2.07 0.18 -23.98
C VAL A 210 1.00 0.35 -22.93
N GLU A 211 0.92 1.56 -22.32
CA GLU A 211 -0.11 1.91 -21.37
C GLU A 211 -0.39 3.43 -21.41
N ALA A 212 -1.64 3.81 -21.17
CA ALA A 212 -2.05 5.20 -21.06
C ALA A 212 -3.10 5.35 -19.97
N HIS A 213 -3.01 6.44 -19.21
CA HIS A 213 -3.95 6.79 -18.15
C HIS A 213 -4.56 8.15 -18.44
N LYS A 214 -5.88 8.23 -18.27
CA LYS A 214 -6.63 9.47 -18.34
C LYS A 214 -7.43 9.64 -17.06
N LYS A 215 -7.34 10.82 -16.46
CA LYS A 215 -8.01 11.17 -15.21
C LYS A 215 -9.00 12.29 -15.44
N GLU A 216 -10.13 12.23 -14.74
CA GLU A 216 -11.13 13.30 -14.72
C GLU A 216 -11.36 13.70 -13.26
N LEU A 217 -11.28 15.00 -12.99
CA LEU A 217 -11.49 15.58 -11.66
C LEU A 217 -12.82 16.33 -11.62
N ASN A 218 -13.46 16.38 -10.43
CA ASN A 218 -14.60 17.24 -10.20
C ASN A 218 -14.16 18.69 -9.86
N GLU A 219 -15.12 19.58 -9.62
CA GLU A 219 -14.88 21.00 -9.25
C GLU A 219 -14.09 21.14 -7.95
N LYS A 220 -14.12 20.13 -7.07
CA LYS A 220 -13.35 20.09 -5.81
C LYS A 220 -11.96 19.47 -5.98
N LYS A 221 -11.51 19.22 -7.24
CA LYS A 221 -10.25 18.57 -7.59
C LYS A 221 -10.13 17.11 -7.09
N GLN A 222 -11.24 16.43 -6.86
CA GLN A 222 -11.26 15.01 -6.49
C GLN A 222 -11.36 14.15 -7.76
N LEU A 223 -10.62 13.06 -7.81
CA LEU A 223 -10.62 12.12 -8.94
C LEU A 223 -11.98 11.41 -9.03
N VAL A 224 -12.75 11.65 -10.10
CA VAL A 224 -14.07 11.01 -10.30
C VAL A 224 -14.02 9.89 -11.31
N LYS A 225 -13.01 9.89 -12.18
CA LYS A 225 -12.83 8.83 -13.16
C LYS A 225 -11.36 8.63 -13.50
N HIS A 226 -10.96 7.37 -13.61
CA HIS A 226 -9.63 6.97 -14.06
C HIS A 226 -9.75 5.89 -15.12
N GLU A 227 -9.37 6.20 -16.34
CA GLU A 227 -9.31 5.27 -17.46
C GLU A 227 -7.87 4.82 -17.68
N ILE A 228 -7.65 3.50 -17.71
CA ILE A 228 -6.37 2.85 -18.00
C ILE A 228 -6.53 2.02 -19.25
N GLN A 229 -5.69 2.28 -20.24
CA GLN A 229 -5.57 1.49 -21.46
C GLN A 229 -4.23 0.79 -21.49
N THR A 230 -4.21 -0.54 -21.62
CA THR A 230 -3.01 -1.35 -21.78
C THR A 230 -3.01 -2.07 -23.13
N VAL A 231 -1.82 -2.28 -23.71
CA VAL A 231 -1.67 -2.90 -25.04
C VAL A 231 -1.01 -4.29 -24.96
N ASN A 232 -0.74 -4.80 -23.77
CA ASN A 232 -0.18 -6.14 -23.58
C ASN A 232 -1.19 -7.22 -23.97
N ASN A 233 -0.86 -8.06 -24.98
CA ASN A 233 -1.74 -9.11 -25.50
C ASN A 233 -3.11 -8.62 -26.04
N GLY A 234 -3.13 -7.46 -26.67
CA GLY A 234 -4.32 -6.77 -27.17
C GLY A 234 -4.68 -5.55 -26.32
N LEU A 235 -5.51 -4.68 -26.90
CA LEU A 235 -5.98 -3.49 -26.19
C LEU A 235 -6.97 -3.90 -25.10
N LYS A 236 -6.69 -3.51 -23.87
CA LYS A 236 -7.61 -3.63 -22.73
C LYS A 236 -7.85 -2.25 -22.15
N THR A 237 -9.07 -1.96 -21.78
CA THR A 237 -9.45 -0.71 -21.12
C THR A 237 -10.15 -1.04 -19.80
N PHE A 238 -9.73 -0.36 -18.74
CA PHE A 238 -10.35 -0.40 -17.42
C PHE A 238 -10.78 1.02 -17.06
N ILE A 239 -11.98 1.16 -16.53
CA ILE A 239 -12.53 2.44 -16.08
C ILE A 239 -12.88 2.30 -14.62
N THR A 240 -12.27 3.14 -13.78
CA THR A 240 -12.61 3.26 -12.37
C THR A 240 -13.36 4.56 -12.13
N SER A 241 -14.54 4.48 -11.54
CA SER A 241 -15.36 5.61 -11.10
C SER A 241 -15.31 5.76 -9.58
N TYR A 242 -15.42 6.98 -9.10
CA TYR A 242 -15.33 7.31 -7.67
C TYR A 242 -16.46 8.26 -7.27
N GLU A 243 -17.04 8.02 -6.09
CA GLU A 243 -17.97 8.95 -5.44
C GLU A 243 -17.47 9.32 -4.04
N TYR A 244 -17.86 10.51 -3.59
CA TYR A 244 -17.38 11.08 -2.32
C TYR A 244 -18.53 11.59 -1.48
N ASN A 245 -18.41 11.49 -0.16
CA ASN A 245 -19.30 12.18 0.74
C ASN A 245 -18.90 13.68 0.92
N GLU A 246 -19.68 14.41 1.72
CA GLU A 246 -19.42 15.82 2.01
C GLU A 246 -18.07 16.07 2.71
N LEU A 247 -17.54 15.08 3.44
CA LEU A 247 -16.23 15.12 4.10
C LEU A 247 -15.07 14.79 3.13
N GLY A 248 -15.36 14.55 1.85
CA GLY A 248 -14.35 14.21 0.84
C GLY A 248 -13.81 12.78 0.93
N LYS A 249 -14.49 11.89 1.63
CA LYS A 249 -14.12 10.46 1.72
C LYS A 249 -14.82 9.66 0.64
N ILE A 250 -14.11 8.71 0.04
CA ILE A 250 -14.66 7.82 -0.99
C ILE A 250 -15.75 6.96 -0.37
N THR A 251 -16.96 7.05 -0.92
CA THR A 251 -18.12 6.22 -0.53
C THR A 251 -18.40 5.10 -1.52
N PHE A 252 -17.98 5.29 -2.76
CA PHE A 252 -18.12 4.30 -3.81
C PHE A 252 -16.90 4.32 -4.73
N LEU A 253 -16.44 3.14 -5.12
CA LEU A 253 -15.45 2.90 -6.14
C LEU A 253 -15.88 1.69 -6.97
N GLU A 254 -15.85 1.81 -8.28
CA GLU A 254 -16.13 0.71 -9.20
C GLU A 254 -15.11 0.71 -10.34
N THR A 255 -14.57 -0.47 -10.66
CA THR A 255 -13.75 -0.68 -11.83
C THR A 255 -14.43 -1.67 -12.77
N ILE A 256 -14.67 -1.26 -13.99
CA ILE A 256 -15.21 -2.11 -15.07
C ILE A 256 -14.16 -2.25 -16.19
N ASN A 257 -14.19 -3.39 -16.88
CA ASN A 257 -13.40 -3.57 -18.09
C ASN A 257 -14.11 -3.03 -19.34
N GLN A 258 -13.47 -3.11 -20.49
CA GLN A 258 -13.99 -2.63 -21.77
C GLN A 258 -15.32 -3.27 -22.22
N SER A 259 -15.68 -4.43 -21.66
CA SER A 259 -16.95 -5.12 -21.93
C SER A 259 -18.05 -4.74 -20.93
N GLY A 260 -17.77 -3.82 -19.98
CA GLY A 260 -18.69 -3.44 -18.92
C GLY A 260 -18.78 -4.47 -17.79
N ILE A 261 -17.86 -5.44 -17.74
CA ILE A 261 -17.83 -6.45 -16.69
C ILE A 261 -17.14 -5.84 -15.47
N LEU A 262 -17.74 -6.03 -14.29
CA LEU A 262 -17.19 -5.61 -13.01
C LEU A 262 -15.90 -6.37 -12.72
N GLU A 263 -14.81 -5.62 -12.46
CA GLU A 263 -13.52 -6.17 -12.00
C GLU A 263 -13.45 -6.07 -10.47
N ARG A 264 -13.84 -4.93 -9.93
CA ARG A 264 -13.93 -4.71 -8.47
C ARG A 264 -14.87 -3.56 -8.14
N SER A 265 -15.45 -3.62 -6.95
CA SER A 265 -16.12 -2.46 -6.35
C SER A 265 -15.92 -2.40 -4.84
N VAL A 266 -16.05 -1.20 -4.30
CA VAL A 266 -16.05 -0.93 -2.86
C VAL A 266 -17.17 0.06 -2.56
N ILE A 267 -18.01 -0.27 -1.59
CA ILE A 267 -18.98 0.65 -0.99
C ILE A 267 -18.55 0.88 0.44
N ALA A 268 -18.23 2.12 0.81
CA ALA A 268 -17.76 2.49 2.13
C ALA A 268 -18.76 3.39 2.86
N ASN A 269 -19.09 3.04 4.09
CA ASN A 269 -19.98 3.79 4.95
C ASN A 269 -19.20 4.39 6.13
N TYR A 270 -19.57 5.61 6.51
CA TYR A 270 -18.93 6.35 7.58
C TYR A 270 -19.98 6.86 8.59
N ASP A 271 -19.58 6.96 9.86
CA ASP A 271 -20.40 7.61 10.87
C ASP A 271 -20.32 9.16 10.75
N GLU A 272 -21.09 9.86 11.57
CA GLU A 272 -21.13 11.35 11.60
C GLU A 272 -19.76 11.96 11.95
N ARG A 273 -18.87 11.22 12.61
CA ARG A 273 -17.50 11.62 12.93
C ARG A 273 -16.54 11.38 11.78
N GLY A 274 -17.00 10.70 10.72
CA GLY A 274 -16.20 10.30 9.58
C GLY A 274 -15.36 9.05 9.84
N LEU A 275 -15.67 8.24 10.84
CA LEU A 275 -15.05 6.92 11.03
C LEU A 275 -15.71 5.91 10.09
N LEU A 276 -14.91 5.04 9.49
CA LEU A 276 -15.38 3.99 8.61
C LEU A 276 -16.16 2.95 9.41
N THR A 277 -17.42 2.73 9.10
CA THR A 277 -18.27 1.76 9.82
C THR A 277 -18.42 0.44 9.09
N SER A 278 -18.39 0.48 7.76
CA SER A 278 -18.38 -0.74 6.95
C SER A 278 -17.83 -0.51 5.55
N GLU A 279 -17.32 -1.59 4.96
CA GLU A 279 -16.97 -1.68 3.53
C GLU A 279 -17.58 -2.96 2.95
N ILE A 280 -18.26 -2.83 1.82
CA ILE A 280 -18.65 -3.96 0.99
C ILE A 280 -17.67 -4.02 -0.18
N LYS A 281 -16.93 -5.11 -0.30
CA LYS A 281 -15.94 -5.33 -1.35
C LYS A 281 -16.40 -6.44 -2.27
N SER A 282 -16.36 -6.19 -3.57
CA SER A 282 -16.65 -7.17 -4.61
C SER A 282 -15.50 -7.22 -5.58
N GLU A 283 -14.99 -8.41 -5.89
CA GLU A 283 -13.88 -8.63 -6.80
C GLU A 283 -14.20 -9.79 -7.74
N TYR A 284 -13.88 -9.63 -9.04
CA TYR A 284 -14.02 -10.69 -10.02
C TYR A 284 -12.88 -11.69 -9.89
N GLU A 285 -13.22 -12.92 -9.54
CA GLU A 285 -12.28 -14.01 -9.34
C GLU A 285 -12.15 -14.83 -10.62
N VAL A 286 -11.07 -14.57 -11.36
CA VAL A 286 -10.82 -15.17 -12.69
C VAL A 286 -10.80 -16.70 -12.64
N ALA A 287 -10.29 -17.29 -11.55
CA ALA A 287 -10.16 -18.74 -11.39
C ALA A 287 -11.51 -19.47 -11.38
N ILE A 288 -12.56 -18.84 -10.86
CA ILE A 288 -13.89 -19.43 -10.75
C ILE A 288 -14.92 -18.73 -11.64
N GLY A 289 -14.54 -17.64 -12.32
CA GLY A 289 -15.42 -16.90 -13.22
C GLY A 289 -16.61 -16.24 -12.51
N ASN A 290 -16.47 -15.88 -11.25
CA ASN A 290 -17.53 -15.33 -10.41
C ASN A 290 -17.06 -14.09 -9.66
N ILE A 291 -17.99 -13.29 -9.12
CA ILE A 291 -17.73 -12.16 -8.25
C ILE A 291 -17.77 -12.66 -6.81
N ASN A 292 -16.66 -12.49 -6.10
CA ASN A 292 -16.60 -12.72 -4.66
C ASN A 292 -16.96 -11.41 -3.93
N THR A 293 -17.93 -11.47 -3.03
CA THR A 293 -18.38 -10.29 -2.26
C THR A 293 -18.31 -10.60 -0.77
N PHE A 294 -17.74 -9.68 -0.01
CA PHE A 294 -17.71 -9.73 1.45
C PHE A 294 -17.87 -8.34 2.05
N THR A 295 -18.31 -8.29 3.30
CA THR A 295 -18.44 -7.06 4.07
C THR A 295 -17.45 -7.07 5.23
N LEU A 296 -16.76 -5.94 5.44
CA LEU A 296 -16.01 -5.64 6.66
C LEU A 296 -16.83 -4.66 7.50
N LYS A 297 -17.00 -4.94 8.77
CA LYS A 297 -17.61 -4.03 9.76
C LYS A 297 -16.56 -3.62 10.77
N TYR A 298 -16.56 -2.33 11.13
CA TYR A 298 -15.59 -1.70 12.02
C TYR A 298 -16.29 -1.20 13.27
N GLU A 299 -15.81 -1.62 14.43
CA GLU A 299 -16.28 -1.16 15.74
C GLU A 299 -15.11 -0.49 16.48
N TYR A 300 -15.42 0.60 17.17
CA TYR A 300 -14.41 1.44 17.82
C TYR A 300 -14.71 1.58 19.31
N THR A 301 -13.69 1.41 20.13
CA THR A 301 -13.72 1.88 21.53
C THR A 301 -12.87 3.13 21.69
N PHE A 302 -13.14 3.91 22.72
CA PHE A 302 -12.47 5.18 22.94
C PHE A 302 -12.01 5.28 24.38
N TYR A 303 -10.84 5.87 24.59
CA TYR A 303 -10.39 6.21 25.94
C TYR A 303 -11.39 7.15 26.62
N GLN A 304 -11.70 6.92 27.89
CA GLN A 304 -12.53 7.76 28.75
C GLN A 304 -11.73 8.92 29.34
#